data_e23df9d1497a030b8d18af302fbf7f71
#
_entry.id   e23df9d1497a030b8d18af302fbf7f71
#
_cell.length_a   1.000
_cell.length_b   1.000
_cell.length_c   1.000
_cell.angle_alpha   90.00
_cell.angle_beta   90.00
_cell.angle_gamma   90.00
#
_symmetry.space_group_name_H-M   'P 1'
#
loop_
_entity.id
_entity.type
_entity.pdbx_description
1 polymer ?
#
loop_
_entity_poly.entity_id
_entity_poly.type
_entity_poly.pdbx_seq_one_letter_code
_entity_poly.pdbx_strand_id
1 'polypeptide(L)'
;MSYVSGSKWEVNYYSQLIDKDSGIASHQITRPGYAQSYRLIKQFILKVTTPIQDTQDITTGQMALKGAAHVMPGTFIPNVGDVFLSDVGDGKEGYFEVTMSEKLSAMRDSVYAIEYSTIQYSSPEIITDLTKKTVDTLYFNKDYFLFGERPYIRTDEMEYLTQLTELYEVTRHMYFKKFFDEENQTLVVP
;
A
#
# COMPACT_ATOMS: atom_id res chain seq x y z
N MET A 1 -8.30 13.84 -14.97
CA MET A 1 -7.41 13.28 -13.92
C MET A 1 -7.83 13.87 -12.59
N SER A 2 -8.34 13.09 -11.67
CA SER A 2 -8.71 13.59 -10.35
C SER A 2 -7.44 13.80 -9.53
N TYR A 3 -7.18 15.03 -9.13
CA TYR A 3 -6.07 15.35 -8.23
C TYR A 3 -6.45 14.97 -6.80
N VAL A 4 -5.74 14.01 -6.22
CA VAL A 4 -5.90 13.64 -4.81
C VAL A 4 -4.79 14.31 -4.01
N SER A 5 -5.17 15.23 -3.13
CA SER A 5 -4.24 15.97 -2.27
C SER A 5 -3.66 15.05 -1.19
N GLY A 6 -2.47 15.37 -0.73
CA GLY A 6 -1.79 14.68 0.36
C GLY A 6 -0.36 14.25 0.01
N SER A 7 0.44 14.02 1.04
CA SER A 7 1.80 13.50 0.92
C SER A 7 1.78 12.00 0.61
N LYS A 8 2.69 11.56 -0.23
CA LYS A 8 2.81 10.12 -0.55
C LYS A 8 3.42 9.37 0.63
N TRP A 9 2.78 8.30 1.03
CA TRP A 9 3.28 7.37 2.04
C TRP A 9 3.17 5.94 1.51
N GLU A 10 4.29 5.27 1.35
CA GLU A 10 4.34 3.89 0.85
C GLU A 10 4.11 2.94 2.03
N VAL A 11 3.15 2.03 1.88
CA VAL A 11 2.73 1.10 2.92
C VAL A 11 2.56 -0.32 2.36
N ASN A 12 2.69 -1.31 3.22
CA ASN A 12 2.23 -2.66 2.95
C ASN A 12 0.82 -2.81 3.52
N TYR A 13 -0.19 -2.79 2.66
CA TYR A 13 -1.59 -2.75 3.04
C TYR A 13 -2.22 -4.13 3.02
N TYR A 14 -2.85 -4.53 4.11
CA TYR A 14 -3.55 -5.79 4.28
C TYR A 14 -5.06 -5.53 4.28
N SER A 15 -5.68 -5.71 3.13
CA SER A 15 -7.13 -5.56 2.98
C SER A 15 -7.84 -6.83 3.41
N GLN A 16 -8.81 -6.71 4.30
CA GLN A 16 -9.61 -7.84 4.75
C GLN A 16 -10.45 -8.40 3.61
N LEU A 17 -10.39 -9.71 3.43
CA LEU A 17 -11.27 -10.43 2.53
C LEU A 17 -12.57 -10.74 3.29
N ILE A 18 -13.59 -9.91 3.04
CA ILE A 18 -14.93 -10.14 3.55
C ILE A 18 -15.62 -11.01 2.50
N ASP A 19 -15.70 -12.31 2.77
CA ASP A 19 -16.37 -13.24 1.87
C ASP A 19 -17.87 -12.99 1.90
N LYS A 20 -18.44 -12.72 0.73
CA LYS A 20 -19.88 -12.51 0.57
C LYS A 20 -20.69 -13.77 0.90
N ASP A 21 -20.07 -14.94 0.76
CA ASP A 21 -20.71 -16.22 1.04
C ASP A 21 -20.62 -16.62 2.53
N SER A 22 -19.79 -15.98 3.32
CA SER A 22 -19.64 -16.30 4.74
C SER A 22 -20.78 -15.81 5.63
N GLY A 23 -21.67 -14.96 5.09
CA GLY A 23 -22.77 -14.35 5.85
C GLY A 23 -22.32 -13.45 7.03
N ILE A 24 -21.02 -13.14 7.08
CA ILE A 24 -20.44 -12.32 8.13
C ILE A 24 -20.70 -10.86 7.78
N ALA A 25 -21.56 -10.20 8.57
CA ALA A 25 -21.71 -8.76 8.47
C ALA A 25 -20.43 -8.06 8.95
N SER A 26 -20.09 -6.94 8.32
CA SER A 26 -18.85 -6.18 8.59
C SER A 26 -18.60 -5.87 10.07
N HIS A 27 -19.66 -5.74 10.88
CA HIS A 27 -19.58 -5.51 12.32
C HIS A 27 -19.26 -6.78 13.16
N GLN A 28 -19.21 -7.97 12.54
CA GLN A 28 -18.88 -9.23 13.20
C GLN A 28 -17.39 -9.59 13.08
N ILE A 29 -16.62 -8.87 12.26
CA ILE A 29 -15.21 -9.13 11.99
C ILE A 29 -14.36 -8.96 13.26
N THR A 30 -14.79 -8.13 14.20
CA THR A 30 -14.09 -7.89 15.47
C THR A 30 -14.31 -8.98 16.52
N ARG A 31 -15.09 -10.03 16.24
CA ARG A 31 -15.32 -11.10 17.22
C ARG A 31 -14.15 -12.09 17.22
N PRO A 32 -13.57 -12.40 18.40
CA PRO A 32 -12.55 -13.42 18.51
C PRO A 32 -13.14 -14.78 18.07
N GLY A 33 -12.47 -15.45 17.12
CA GLY A 33 -12.85 -16.78 16.65
C GLY A 33 -13.11 -16.89 15.13
N TYR A 34 -13.19 -15.79 14.41
CA TYR A 34 -13.25 -15.82 12.94
C TYR A 34 -11.83 -15.82 12.35
N ALA A 35 -11.59 -16.71 11.40
CA ALA A 35 -10.36 -16.71 10.63
C ALA A 35 -10.34 -15.46 9.75
N GLN A 36 -9.57 -14.45 10.15
CA GLN A 36 -9.33 -13.28 9.31
C GLN A 36 -8.40 -13.68 8.16
N SER A 37 -8.80 -13.35 6.95
CA SER A 37 -7.99 -13.53 5.74
C SER A 37 -7.73 -12.16 5.11
N TYR A 38 -6.50 -11.96 4.64
CA TYR A 38 -6.07 -10.71 4.06
C TYR A 38 -5.57 -10.88 2.64
N ARG A 39 -5.76 -9.85 1.84
CA ARG A 39 -5.01 -9.60 0.61
C ARG A 39 -3.94 -8.59 0.90
N LEU A 40 -2.68 -8.95 0.71
CA LEU A 40 -1.55 -8.05 0.85
C LEU A 40 -1.35 -7.25 -0.44
N ILE A 41 -1.34 -5.94 -0.32
CA ILE A 41 -0.98 -5.02 -1.39
C ILE A 41 0.34 -4.36 -1.00
N LYS A 42 1.43 -4.81 -1.63
CA LYS A 42 2.77 -4.28 -1.38
C LYS A 42 2.97 -2.94 -2.08
N GLN A 43 3.77 -2.07 -1.45
CA GLN A 43 4.16 -0.76 -1.99
C GLN A 43 2.96 0.13 -2.34
N PHE A 44 1.84 -0.05 -1.64
CA PHE A 44 0.66 0.77 -1.84
C PHE A 44 0.92 2.22 -1.42
N ILE A 45 0.40 3.18 -2.18
CA ILE A 45 0.59 4.61 -1.90
C ILE A 45 -0.68 5.18 -1.28
N LEU A 46 -0.62 5.46 0.01
CA LEU A 46 -1.59 6.30 0.69
C LEU A 46 -1.25 7.78 0.48
N LYS A 47 -2.27 8.62 0.39
CA LYS A 47 -2.14 10.09 0.34
C LYS A 47 -2.48 10.65 1.70
N VAL A 48 -1.47 10.87 2.55
CA VAL A 48 -1.64 11.40 3.89
C VAL A 48 -2.13 12.85 3.81
N THR A 49 -3.29 13.09 4.40
CA THR A 49 -3.92 14.42 4.48
C THR A 49 -3.69 15.10 5.82
N THR A 50 -3.67 14.28 6.88
CA THR A 50 -3.34 14.75 8.22
C THR A 50 -2.13 13.96 8.69
N PRO A 51 -1.02 14.65 9.03
CA PRO A 51 0.16 13.98 9.57
C PRO A 51 -0.19 13.25 10.86
N ILE A 52 0.62 12.24 11.16
CA ILE A 52 0.47 11.47 12.41
C ILE A 52 0.59 12.43 13.59
N GLN A 53 -0.41 12.41 14.46
CA GLN A 53 -0.46 13.21 15.67
C GLN A 53 -0.56 12.30 16.88
N ASP A 54 0.19 12.67 17.92
CA ASP A 54 0.02 12.09 19.24
C ASP A 54 -1.34 12.51 19.79
N THR A 55 -2.23 11.56 19.92
CA THR A 55 -3.54 11.77 20.53
C THR A 55 -3.59 10.96 21.82
N GLN A 56 -3.70 11.65 22.95
CA GLN A 56 -3.94 10.97 24.21
C GLN A 56 -5.42 10.60 24.30
N ASP A 57 -5.73 9.32 24.40
CA ASP A 57 -7.09 8.89 24.68
C ASP A 57 -7.42 9.29 26.12
N ILE A 58 -8.38 10.21 26.25
CA ILE A 58 -8.81 10.78 27.54
C ILE A 58 -9.38 9.70 28.46
N THR A 59 -9.89 8.62 27.89
CA THR A 59 -10.56 7.54 28.66
C THR A 59 -9.56 6.52 29.18
N THR A 60 -8.56 6.16 28.38
CA THR A 60 -7.58 5.11 28.72
C THR A 60 -6.22 5.66 29.13
N GLY A 61 -5.94 6.93 28.86
CA GLY A 61 -4.65 7.55 29.07
C GLY A 61 -3.55 7.05 28.14
N GLN A 62 -3.87 6.17 27.20
CA GLN A 62 -2.90 5.65 26.24
C GLN A 62 -2.64 6.65 25.13
N MET A 63 -1.37 6.80 24.78
CA MET A 63 -0.98 7.56 23.58
C MET A 63 -1.20 6.70 22.35
N ALA A 64 -2.02 7.19 21.42
CA ALA A 64 -2.22 6.60 20.13
C ALA A 64 -1.80 7.60 19.06
N LEU A 65 -0.99 7.14 18.10
CA LEU A 65 -0.67 7.92 16.90
C LEU A 65 -1.84 7.77 15.94
N LYS A 66 -2.53 8.87 15.65
CA LYS A 66 -3.66 8.91 14.71
C LYS A 66 -3.33 9.78 13.52
N GLY A 67 -3.87 9.42 12.38
CA GLY A 67 -3.74 10.19 11.16
C GLY A 67 -4.90 9.94 10.21
N ALA A 68 -4.90 10.71 9.11
CA ALA A 68 -5.87 10.52 8.05
C ALA A 68 -5.18 10.48 6.69
N ALA A 69 -5.71 9.67 5.79
CA ALA A 69 -5.20 9.54 4.44
C ALA A 69 -6.33 9.28 3.44
N HIS A 70 -6.01 9.50 2.17
CA HIS A 70 -6.87 9.14 1.07
C HIS A 70 -6.36 7.87 0.38
N VAL A 71 -7.29 6.99 0.07
CA VAL A 71 -7.09 5.84 -0.82
C VAL A 71 -7.45 6.26 -2.23
N MET A 72 -6.59 5.94 -3.18
CA MET A 72 -6.71 6.38 -4.56
C MET A 72 -7.93 5.75 -5.24
N PRO A 73 -8.61 6.52 -6.12
CA PRO A 73 -9.78 6.03 -6.85
C PRO A 73 -9.41 4.85 -7.76
N GLY A 74 -10.35 3.92 -7.93
CA GLY A 74 -10.18 2.77 -8.84
C GLY A 74 -9.24 1.68 -8.30
N THR A 75 -8.76 1.80 -7.06
CA THR A 75 -7.93 0.77 -6.43
C THR A 75 -8.82 -0.26 -5.69
N PHE A 76 -9.04 -0.09 -4.42
CA PHE A 76 -9.90 -0.96 -3.60
C PHE A 76 -10.77 -0.12 -2.67
N ILE A 77 -11.73 -0.78 -2.06
CA ILE A 77 -12.60 -0.19 -1.04
C ILE A 77 -12.00 -0.53 0.32
N PRO A 78 -11.47 0.47 1.06
CA PRO A 78 -10.93 0.23 2.38
C PRO A 78 -12.06 -0.10 3.37
N ASN A 79 -11.80 -1.05 4.27
CA ASN A 79 -12.71 -1.44 5.31
C ASN A 79 -12.17 -1.02 6.68
N VAL A 80 -13.07 -0.76 7.60
CA VAL A 80 -12.71 -0.60 9.01
C VAL A 80 -12.17 -1.95 9.52
N GLY A 81 -11.02 -1.92 10.18
CA GLY A 81 -10.30 -3.12 10.60
C GLY A 81 -9.27 -3.62 9.58
N ASP A 82 -9.16 -3.01 8.38
CA ASP A 82 -7.98 -3.21 7.54
C ASP A 82 -6.75 -2.76 8.29
N VAL A 83 -5.62 -3.39 8.00
CA VAL A 83 -4.36 -3.04 8.67
C VAL A 83 -3.26 -2.76 7.68
N PHE A 84 -2.27 -1.99 8.08
CA PHE A 84 -1.10 -1.76 7.25
C PHE A 84 0.17 -1.57 8.06
N LEU A 85 1.29 -1.88 7.41
CA LEU A 85 2.62 -1.71 7.95
C LEU A 85 3.33 -0.62 7.16
N SER A 86 4.01 0.28 7.86
CA SER A 86 4.83 1.31 7.22
C SER A 86 5.89 1.86 8.16
N ASP A 87 6.99 2.34 7.58
CA ASP A 87 8.03 3.06 8.30
C ASP A 87 7.47 4.38 8.86
N VAL A 88 7.70 4.61 10.14
CA VAL A 88 7.30 5.85 10.83
C VAL A 88 8.41 6.91 10.84
N GLY A 89 9.51 6.67 10.14
CA GLY A 89 10.58 7.66 9.90
C GLY A 89 11.81 7.52 10.78
N ASP A 90 11.85 6.57 11.71
CA ASP A 90 13.01 6.29 12.58
C ASP A 90 13.61 4.89 12.35
N GLY A 91 13.28 4.26 11.21
CA GLY A 91 13.66 2.89 10.87
C GLY A 91 12.87 1.84 11.62
N LYS A 92 11.81 2.23 12.33
CA LYS A 92 10.84 1.33 12.94
C LYS A 92 9.59 1.27 12.08
N GLU A 93 9.10 0.06 11.91
CA GLU A 93 7.84 -0.17 11.19
C GLU A 93 6.68 -0.11 12.18
N GLY A 94 5.71 0.77 11.91
CA GLY A 94 4.47 0.87 12.66
C GLY A 94 3.42 -0.09 12.13
N TYR A 95 2.61 -0.65 13.02
CA TYR A 95 1.43 -1.45 12.73
C TYR A 95 0.18 -0.61 12.99
N PHE A 96 -0.57 -0.33 11.93
CA PHE A 96 -1.71 0.59 11.93
C PHE A 96 -3.01 -0.15 11.58
N GLU A 97 -4.11 0.31 12.14
CA GLU A 97 -5.46 -0.16 11.83
C GLU A 97 -6.31 0.99 11.30
N VAL A 98 -7.11 0.71 10.29
CA VAL A 98 -8.10 1.63 9.75
C VAL A 98 -9.30 1.66 10.70
N THR A 99 -9.53 2.82 11.30
CA THR A 99 -10.62 3.04 12.28
C THR A 99 -11.87 3.62 11.66
N MET A 100 -11.73 4.34 10.53
CA MET A 100 -12.83 4.91 9.78
C MET A 100 -12.56 4.83 8.29
N SER A 101 -13.60 4.58 7.51
CA SER A 101 -13.56 4.60 6.05
C SER A 101 -14.80 5.29 5.51
N GLU A 102 -14.60 6.35 4.73
CA GLU A 102 -15.68 7.15 4.17
C GLU A 102 -15.45 7.38 2.67
N LYS A 103 -16.51 7.20 1.89
CA LYS A 103 -16.51 7.50 0.48
C LYS A 103 -16.78 8.99 0.26
N LEU A 104 -15.82 9.72 -0.34
CA LEU A 104 -15.90 11.17 -0.49
C LEU A 104 -16.83 11.64 -1.63
N SER A 105 -17.26 10.74 -2.51
CA SER A 105 -18.11 11.13 -3.64
C SER A 105 -19.06 9.99 -4.02
N ALA A 106 -20.19 10.35 -4.61
CA ALA A 106 -21.17 9.38 -5.13
C ALA A 106 -20.73 8.72 -6.45
N MET A 107 -19.64 9.17 -7.06
CA MET A 107 -19.16 8.63 -8.34
C MET A 107 -18.58 7.21 -8.15
N ARG A 108 -18.57 6.42 -9.23
CA ARG A 108 -18.09 5.04 -9.22
C ARG A 108 -16.64 4.93 -8.76
N ASP A 109 -15.76 5.75 -9.34
CA ASP A 109 -14.33 5.79 -9.04
C ASP A 109 -14.05 6.91 -8.04
N SER A 110 -14.57 6.73 -6.84
CA SER A 110 -14.45 7.69 -5.77
C SER A 110 -13.16 7.51 -4.98
N VAL A 111 -12.68 8.62 -4.44
CA VAL A 111 -11.66 8.64 -3.40
C VAL A 111 -12.30 8.22 -2.08
N TYR A 112 -11.62 7.40 -1.32
CA TYR A 112 -11.98 7.08 0.05
C TYR A 112 -11.07 7.81 1.02
N ALA A 113 -11.66 8.47 2.01
CA ALA A 113 -10.94 8.96 3.17
C ALA A 113 -10.89 7.85 4.22
N ILE A 114 -9.73 7.64 4.80
CA ILE A 114 -9.54 6.73 5.92
C ILE A 114 -8.93 7.48 7.09
N GLU A 115 -9.38 7.15 8.29
CA GLU A 115 -8.67 7.44 9.52
C GLU A 115 -8.01 6.17 10.02
N TYR A 116 -6.83 6.31 10.59
CA TYR A 116 -6.07 5.19 11.11
C TYR A 116 -5.42 5.53 12.44
N SER A 117 -5.20 4.50 13.23
CA SER A 117 -4.47 4.60 14.50
C SER A 117 -3.39 3.54 14.58
N THR A 118 -2.31 3.87 15.27
CA THR A 118 -1.26 2.90 15.58
C THR A 118 -1.76 1.94 16.65
N ILE A 119 -1.61 0.65 16.39
CA ILE A 119 -1.84 -0.38 17.41
C ILE A 119 -0.56 -0.53 18.24
N GLN A 120 0.57 -0.75 17.55
CA GLN A 120 1.90 -0.94 18.14
C GLN A 120 2.98 -0.88 17.06
N TYR A 121 4.24 -0.98 17.47
CA TYR A 121 5.33 -1.21 16.53
C TYR A 121 5.29 -2.64 16.00
N SER A 122 5.69 -2.80 14.75
CA SER A 122 5.78 -4.11 14.10
C SER A 122 6.79 -5.01 14.83
N SER A 123 6.45 -6.26 14.98
CA SER A 123 7.33 -7.31 15.50
C SER A 123 7.38 -8.49 14.53
N PRO A 124 8.43 -9.31 14.57
CA PRO A 124 8.50 -10.51 13.72
C PRO A 124 7.31 -11.45 13.89
N GLU A 125 6.71 -11.46 15.07
CA GLU A 125 5.53 -12.29 15.39
C GLU A 125 4.30 -11.78 14.64
N ILE A 126 4.08 -10.45 14.60
CA ILE A 126 2.97 -9.83 13.86
C ILE A 126 3.12 -10.12 12.37
N ILE A 127 4.32 -9.91 11.82
CA ILE A 127 4.59 -10.17 10.40
C ILE A 127 4.31 -11.64 10.06
N THR A 128 4.72 -12.56 10.93
CA THR A 128 4.48 -13.99 10.76
C THR A 128 2.98 -14.32 10.80
N ASP A 129 2.24 -13.71 11.72
CA ASP A 129 0.79 -13.91 11.83
C ASP A 129 0.04 -13.35 10.62
N LEU A 130 0.38 -12.14 10.19
CA LEU A 130 -0.18 -11.54 8.98
C LEU A 130 0.14 -12.37 7.73
N THR A 131 1.36 -12.88 7.62
CA THR A 131 1.78 -13.73 6.50
C THR A 131 0.96 -15.02 6.44
N LYS A 132 0.70 -15.66 7.58
CA LYS A 132 -0.14 -16.87 7.67
C LYS A 132 -1.60 -16.60 7.26
N LYS A 133 -2.10 -15.41 7.53
CA LYS A 133 -3.47 -14.98 7.20
C LYS A 133 -3.59 -14.40 5.79
N THR A 134 -2.47 -14.18 5.09
CA THR A 134 -2.46 -13.64 3.73
C THR A 134 -2.77 -14.75 2.72
N VAL A 135 -3.84 -14.56 1.95
CA VAL A 135 -4.28 -15.51 0.90
C VAL A 135 -3.73 -15.12 -0.47
N ASP A 136 -3.57 -13.81 -0.71
CA ASP A 136 -3.18 -13.28 -2.01
C ASP A 136 -2.22 -12.10 -1.82
N THR A 137 -1.25 -11.97 -2.73
CA THR A 137 -0.27 -10.87 -2.70
C THR A 137 -0.25 -10.17 -4.04
N LEU A 138 -0.46 -8.86 -4.01
CA LEU A 138 -0.44 -7.96 -5.15
C LEU A 138 0.61 -6.88 -4.93
N TYR A 139 1.15 -6.34 -6.01
CA TYR A 139 2.02 -5.17 -6.00
C TYR A 139 1.27 -3.98 -6.58
N PHE A 140 1.40 -2.83 -5.94
CA PHE A 140 0.79 -1.61 -6.47
C PHE A 140 1.58 -1.11 -7.67
N ASN A 141 0.88 -0.89 -8.78
CA ASN A 141 1.47 -0.33 -9.99
C ASN A 141 1.65 1.19 -9.83
N LYS A 142 2.90 1.64 -9.64
CA LYS A 142 3.21 3.07 -9.47
C LYS A 142 2.87 3.90 -10.71
N ASP A 143 2.87 3.28 -11.88
CA ASP A 143 2.54 3.93 -13.15
C ASP A 143 1.03 4.01 -13.41
N TYR A 144 0.21 3.40 -12.57
CA TYR A 144 -1.26 3.48 -12.63
C TYR A 144 -1.76 4.92 -12.76
N PHE A 145 -1.11 5.88 -12.09
CA PHE A 145 -1.49 7.29 -12.16
C PHE A 145 -1.17 7.95 -13.50
N LEU A 146 -0.23 7.42 -14.25
CA LEU A 146 0.20 7.97 -15.53
C LEU A 146 -0.62 7.38 -16.68
N PHE A 147 -0.87 6.07 -16.64
CA PHE A 147 -1.44 5.32 -17.75
C PHE A 147 -2.86 4.78 -17.47
N GLY A 148 -3.30 4.71 -16.23
CA GLY A 148 -4.68 4.43 -15.84
C GLY A 148 -5.20 3.01 -16.08
N GLU A 149 -4.33 2.04 -16.42
CA GLU A 149 -4.80 0.74 -16.90
C GLU A 149 -5.11 -0.26 -15.78
N ARG A 150 -4.12 -0.62 -14.98
CA ARG A 150 -4.27 -1.61 -13.91
C ARG A 150 -3.58 -1.13 -12.64
N PRO A 151 -4.31 -1.07 -11.51
CA PRO A 151 -3.72 -0.63 -10.24
C PRO A 151 -2.78 -1.68 -9.62
N TYR A 152 -2.89 -2.93 -10.04
CA TYR A 152 -2.15 -4.04 -9.43
C TYR A 152 -1.44 -4.90 -10.44
N ILE A 153 -0.26 -5.35 -10.01
CA ILE A 153 0.59 -6.32 -10.68
C ILE A 153 0.58 -7.58 -9.81
N ARG A 154 0.39 -8.74 -10.41
CA ARG A 154 0.45 -10.02 -9.70
C ARG A 154 1.90 -10.43 -9.45
N THR A 155 2.11 -11.35 -8.51
CA THR A 155 3.45 -11.81 -8.15
C THR A 155 4.19 -12.43 -9.34
N ASP A 156 3.51 -13.23 -10.15
CA ASP A 156 4.07 -13.83 -11.36
C ASP A 156 4.46 -12.77 -12.41
N GLU A 157 3.61 -11.77 -12.62
CA GLU A 157 3.90 -10.64 -13.51
C GLU A 157 5.09 -9.81 -13.00
N MET A 158 5.23 -9.67 -11.68
CA MET A 158 6.34 -8.92 -11.07
C MET A 158 7.69 -9.60 -11.26
N GLU A 159 7.73 -10.93 -11.23
CA GLU A 159 8.93 -11.69 -11.53
C GLU A 159 9.40 -11.46 -12.98
N TYR A 160 8.48 -11.48 -13.95
CA TYR A 160 8.79 -11.17 -15.35
C TYR A 160 9.27 -9.72 -15.54
N LEU A 161 8.65 -8.76 -14.85
CA LEU A 161 9.08 -7.37 -14.90
C LEU A 161 10.49 -7.18 -14.35
N THR A 162 10.84 -7.89 -13.28
CA THR A 162 12.19 -7.85 -12.71
C THR A 162 13.21 -8.38 -13.70
N GLN A 163 12.96 -9.55 -14.31
CA GLN A 163 13.83 -10.13 -15.34
C GLN A 163 13.96 -9.22 -16.57
N LEU A 164 12.86 -8.59 -17.00
CA LEU A 164 12.88 -7.65 -18.11
C LEU A 164 13.71 -6.40 -17.79
N THR A 165 13.61 -5.89 -16.58
CA THR A 165 14.39 -4.74 -16.12
C THR A 165 15.88 -5.07 -16.07
N GLU A 166 16.25 -6.24 -15.56
CA GLU A 166 17.65 -6.72 -15.57
C GLU A 166 18.19 -6.83 -17.00
N LEU A 167 17.41 -7.41 -17.91
CA LEU A 167 17.78 -7.52 -19.32
C LEU A 167 17.95 -6.14 -19.97
N TYR A 168 17.05 -5.22 -19.66
CA TYR A 168 17.12 -3.84 -20.14
C TYR A 168 18.40 -3.15 -19.66
N GLU A 169 18.74 -3.26 -18.36
CA GLU A 169 19.96 -2.65 -17.82
C GLU A 169 21.23 -3.24 -18.42
N VAL A 170 21.29 -4.55 -18.64
CA VAL A 170 22.41 -5.21 -19.33
C VAL A 170 22.52 -4.69 -20.77
N THR A 171 21.41 -4.65 -21.50
CA THR A 171 21.37 -4.17 -22.88
C THR A 171 21.79 -2.70 -22.97
N ARG A 172 21.27 -1.87 -22.07
CA ARG A 172 21.63 -0.46 -21.96
C ARG A 172 23.12 -0.28 -21.69
N HIS A 173 23.67 -1.03 -20.71
CA HIS A 173 25.11 -0.97 -20.41
C HIS A 173 25.98 -1.38 -21.62
N MET A 174 25.60 -2.46 -22.30
CA MET A 174 26.30 -2.89 -23.53
C MET A 174 26.22 -1.85 -24.64
N TYR A 175 25.03 -1.21 -24.80
CA TYR A 175 24.84 -0.15 -25.79
C TYR A 175 25.70 1.07 -25.46
N PHE A 176 25.69 1.57 -24.25
CA PHE A 176 26.50 2.69 -23.82
C PHE A 176 28.01 2.39 -23.98
N LYS A 177 28.46 1.21 -23.57
CA LYS A 177 29.87 0.82 -23.71
C LYS A 177 30.35 0.72 -25.16
N LYS A 178 29.47 0.40 -26.12
CA LYS A 178 29.82 0.23 -27.53
C LYS A 178 29.64 1.50 -28.38
N PHE A 179 28.61 2.29 -28.07
CA PHE A 179 28.14 3.36 -28.94
C PHE A 179 28.13 4.74 -28.31
N PHE A 180 28.51 4.85 -27.05
CA PHE A 180 28.57 6.13 -26.36
C PHE A 180 29.98 6.38 -25.80
N ASP A 181 30.54 7.52 -26.17
CA ASP A 181 31.79 8.02 -25.61
C ASP A 181 31.47 8.89 -24.40
N GLU A 182 31.75 8.38 -23.18
CA GLU A 182 31.50 9.10 -21.94
C GLU A 182 32.38 10.35 -21.80
N GLU A 183 33.61 10.37 -22.35
CA GLU A 183 34.51 11.51 -22.22
C GLU A 183 34.03 12.69 -23.07
N ASN A 184 33.52 12.43 -24.27
CA ASN A 184 33.03 13.46 -25.16
C ASN A 184 31.52 13.64 -25.16
N GLN A 185 30.77 12.83 -24.39
CA GLN A 185 29.32 12.83 -24.34
C GLN A 185 28.62 12.74 -25.69
N THR A 186 29.22 12.00 -26.62
CA THR A 186 28.74 11.83 -27.98
C THR A 186 28.49 10.37 -28.33
N LEU A 187 27.55 10.14 -29.24
CA LEU A 187 27.36 8.81 -29.83
C LEU A 187 28.53 8.50 -30.75
N VAL A 188 29.19 7.38 -30.52
CA VAL A 188 30.17 6.82 -31.45
C VAL A 188 29.39 6.27 -32.64
N VAL A 189 29.44 6.98 -33.77
CA VAL A 189 28.88 6.47 -35.03
C VAL A 189 29.91 5.51 -35.62
N PRO A 190 29.55 4.25 -35.88
CA PRO A 190 30.49 3.27 -36.50
C PRO A 190 30.91 3.63 -37.90
#